data_e09775a7f36a0524b0f98c7e4a98cabf
#
_entry.id   e09775a7f36a0524b0f98c7e4a98cabf
#
_cell.length_a   1.000
_cell.length_b   1.000
_cell.length_c   1.000
_cell.angle_alpha   90.00
_cell.angle_beta   90.00
_cell.angle_gamma   90.00
#
_symmetry.space_group_name_H-M   'P 1'
#
loop_
_entity.id
_entity.type
_entity.pdbx_description
1 polymer ?
#
loop_
_entity_poly.entity_id
_entity_poly.type
_entity_poly.pdbx_seq_one_letter_code
_entity_poly.pdbx_strand_id
1 'polypeptide(L)'
;MSLFDILGPVMVGPSSSHTAGAVRIGYIARTLLGCKPVSADIALHGSFAATGKGHGTDRALVAGLLGMKPDDMRIPDSFSWAEKAGMEVTFGEADLKEAHPNSALLILSGEEGSKMEIVAASLGGGRIEICAIDGIHTSFGGECPTLIVRNLDQPGFVTGVASELSDEDVNIATMHLYRGSRGGDAVMVLECDQEIPEKTIEGLRNMEGILKVTYLSLEEE
;
A
#
# COMPACT_ATOMS: atom_id res chain seq x y z
N MET A 1 20.81 12.26 -8.00
CA MET A 1 19.44 12.77 -8.18
C MET A 1 19.25 13.02 -9.67
N SER A 2 18.40 12.25 -10.34
CA SER A 2 18.11 12.42 -11.76
C SER A 2 17.19 13.63 -11.95
N LEU A 3 17.21 14.25 -13.15
CA LEU A 3 16.25 15.30 -13.50
C LEU A 3 14.81 14.79 -13.42
N PHE A 4 14.59 13.51 -13.70
CA PHE A 4 13.30 12.85 -13.62
C PHE A 4 12.78 12.68 -12.18
N ASP A 5 13.67 12.63 -11.19
CA ASP A 5 13.29 12.60 -9.75
C ASP A 5 12.66 13.93 -9.30
N ILE A 6 12.90 15.01 -10.07
CA ILE A 6 12.42 16.37 -9.79
C ILE A 6 11.10 16.66 -10.50
N LEU A 7 10.87 16.04 -11.66
CA LEU A 7 9.71 16.35 -12.51
C LEU A 7 8.39 15.77 -11.98
N GLY A 8 8.43 14.83 -11.05
CA GLY A 8 7.24 14.13 -10.54
C GLY A 8 6.54 13.27 -11.61
N PRO A 9 5.58 12.44 -11.23
CA PRO A 9 4.83 11.60 -12.16
C PRO A 9 3.86 12.42 -13.01
N VAL A 10 3.46 11.89 -14.16
CA VAL A 10 2.27 12.37 -14.89
C VAL A 10 1.06 12.17 -13.98
N MET A 11 0.28 13.23 -13.76
CA MET A 11 -0.83 13.18 -12.80
C MET A 11 -1.96 14.14 -13.15
N VAL A 12 -3.15 13.85 -12.68
CA VAL A 12 -4.34 14.72 -12.72
C VAL A 12 -4.50 15.38 -11.36
N GLY A 13 -3.98 16.61 -11.22
CA GLY A 13 -4.08 17.36 -9.97
C GLY A 13 -2.89 18.30 -9.75
N PRO A 14 -2.98 19.20 -8.77
CA PRO A 14 -2.01 20.29 -8.59
C PRO A 14 -0.77 19.92 -7.78
N SER A 15 -0.72 18.73 -7.13
CA SER A 15 0.33 18.41 -6.15
C SER A 15 0.81 16.97 -6.26
N SER A 16 2.12 16.76 -6.42
CA SER A 16 2.71 15.42 -6.43
C SER A 16 2.56 14.69 -5.10
N SER A 17 2.53 15.39 -3.98
CA SER A 17 2.32 14.78 -2.67
C SER A 17 0.85 14.54 -2.36
N HIS A 18 0.00 15.58 -2.55
CA HIS A 18 -1.40 15.56 -2.15
C HIS A 18 -2.32 14.89 -3.19
N THR A 19 -1.85 14.73 -4.43
CA THR A 19 -2.62 14.04 -5.48
C THR A 19 -1.95 12.72 -5.85
N ALA A 20 -0.80 12.73 -6.54
CA ALA A 20 -0.19 11.49 -7.01
C ALA A 20 0.19 10.53 -5.86
N GLY A 21 0.80 11.06 -4.78
CA GLY A 21 1.13 10.25 -3.61
C GLY A 21 -0.13 9.69 -2.93
N ALA A 22 -1.20 10.48 -2.81
CA ALA A 22 -2.45 10.02 -2.22
C ALA A 22 -3.14 8.95 -3.07
N VAL A 23 -3.15 9.07 -4.41
CA VAL A 23 -3.65 8.02 -5.30
C VAL A 23 -2.86 6.72 -5.09
N ARG A 24 -1.51 6.81 -5.05
CA ARG A 24 -0.67 5.63 -4.81
C ARG A 24 -0.93 4.99 -3.45
N ILE A 25 -1.13 5.79 -2.40
CA ILE A 25 -1.52 5.26 -1.06
C ILE A 25 -2.81 4.45 -1.18
N GLY A 26 -3.86 5.00 -1.77
CA GLY A 26 -5.14 4.29 -1.95
C GLY A 26 -4.99 3.04 -2.81
N TYR A 27 -4.21 3.12 -3.88
CA TYR A 27 -3.95 1.99 -4.79
C TYR A 27 -3.25 0.83 -4.08
N ILE A 28 -2.13 1.10 -3.38
CA ILE A 28 -1.39 0.07 -2.63
C ILE A 28 -2.24 -0.47 -1.49
N ALA A 29 -3.01 0.38 -0.79
CA ALA A 29 -3.92 -0.07 0.26
C ALA A 29 -4.97 -1.07 -0.26
N ARG A 30 -5.55 -0.82 -1.43
CA ARG A 30 -6.43 -1.77 -2.12
C ARG A 30 -5.72 -3.07 -2.46
N THR A 31 -4.51 -3.00 -3.01
CA THR A 31 -3.71 -4.19 -3.37
C THR A 31 -3.36 -5.01 -2.12
N LEU A 32 -2.98 -4.36 -1.04
CA LEU A 32 -2.73 -5.00 0.26
C LEU A 32 -4.00 -5.65 0.83
N LEU A 33 -5.18 -5.03 0.68
CA LEU A 33 -6.45 -5.64 1.07
C LEU A 33 -6.72 -6.93 0.28
N GLY A 34 -6.32 -6.98 -0.99
CA GLY A 34 -6.41 -8.15 -1.86
C GLY A 34 -7.78 -8.38 -2.51
N CYS A 35 -8.71 -7.45 -2.32
CA CYS A 35 -10.04 -7.47 -2.93
C CYS A 35 -10.57 -6.03 -3.09
N LYS A 36 -11.75 -5.88 -3.70
CA LYS A 36 -12.37 -4.56 -3.79
C LYS A 36 -12.83 -4.10 -2.41
N PRO A 37 -12.45 -2.88 -1.98
CA PRO A 37 -12.98 -2.33 -0.75
C PRO A 37 -14.47 -2.02 -0.90
N VAL A 38 -15.25 -2.37 0.11
CA VAL A 38 -16.69 -2.04 0.24
C VAL A 38 -16.90 -0.88 1.22
N SER A 39 -15.96 -0.66 2.13
CA SER A 39 -15.91 0.56 2.95
C SER A 39 -14.49 0.99 3.25
N ALA A 40 -14.32 2.30 3.45
CA ALA A 40 -13.07 2.93 3.81
C ALA A 40 -13.32 4.06 4.81
N ASP A 41 -12.80 3.90 6.05
CA ASP A 41 -12.73 4.97 7.03
C ASP A 41 -11.32 5.56 6.99
N ILE A 42 -11.21 6.82 6.58
CA ILE A 42 -9.93 7.47 6.31
C ILE A 42 -9.74 8.64 7.27
N ALA A 43 -8.68 8.60 8.08
CA ALA A 43 -8.32 9.70 8.95
C ALA A 43 -7.02 10.35 8.46
N LEU A 44 -7.09 11.65 8.19
CA LEU A 44 -5.98 12.44 7.65
C LEU A 44 -5.18 13.07 8.79
N HIS A 45 -3.86 13.13 8.64
CA HIS A 45 -2.94 13.74 9.59
C HIS A 45 -2.23 14.97 9.01
N GLY A 46 -1.90 15.92 9.87
CA GLY A 46 -1.00 17.03 9.57
C GLY A 46 -1.42 17.84 8.34
N SER A 47 -0.56 17.93 7.33
CA SER A 47 -0.83 18.70 6.11
C SER A 47 -1.94 18.10 5.27
N PHE A 48 -2.09 16.76 5.26
CA PHE A 48 -3.21 16.10 4.59
C PHE A 48 -4.56 16.54 5.20
N ALA A 49 -4.64 16.67 6.52
CA ALA A 49 -5.85 17.20 7.18
C ALA A 49 -6.05 18.69 6.89
N ALA A 50 -4.99 19.51 7.06
CA ALA A 50 -5.09 20.96 6.99
C ALA A 50 -5.39 21.48 5.57
N THR A 51 -4.83 20.85 4.52
CA THR A 51 -4.86 21.37 3.14
C THR A 51 -5.46 20.40 2.13
N GLY A 52 -5.78 19.17 2.55
CA GLY A 52 -6.17 18.08 1.67
C GLY A 52 -7.39 18.38 0.79
N LYS A 53 -8.42 19.02 1.33
CA LYS A 53 -9.60 19.42 0.53
C LYS A 53 -9.26 20.37 -0.61
N GLY A 54 -8.35 21.33 -0.38
CA GLY A 54 -7.91 22.28 -1.41
C GLY A 54 -7.10 21.65 -2.53
N HIS A 55 -6.38 20.56 -2.24
CA HIS A 55 -5.54 19.84 -3.18
C HIS A 55 -6.18 18.53 -3.70
N GLY A 56 -7.39 18.19 -3.25
CA GLY A 56 -8.12 16.98 -3.67
C GLY A 56 -7.53 15.68 -3.12
N THR A 57 -6.87 15.71 -1.95
CA THR A 57 -6.29 14.52 -1.31
C THR A 57 -7.36 13.46 -1.02
N ASP A 58 -8.54 13.87 -0.60
CA ASP A 58 -9.70 13.02 -0.38
C ASP A 58 -10.10 12.27 -1.65
N ARG A 59 -10.26 13.01 -2.77
CA ARG A 59 -10.57 12.40 -4.08
C ARG A 59 -9.46 11.47 -4.57
N ALA A 60 -8.22 11.85 -4.34
CA ALA A 60 -7.06 11.09 -4.75
C ALA A 60 -6.96 9.74 -4.01
N LEU A 61 -7.16 9.73 -2.68
CA LEU A 61 -7.21 8.50 -1.88
C LEU A 61 -8.34 7.57 -2.36
N VAL A 62 -9.54 8.12 -2.56
CA VAL A 62 -10.70 7.37 -3.07
C VAL A 62 -10.43 6.80 -4.46
N ALA A 63 -9.84 7.60 -5.35
CA ALA A 63 -9.47 7.16 -6.70
C ALA A 63 -8.51 5.96 -6.66
N GLY A 64 -7.48 6.01 -5.82
CA GLY A 64 -6.55 4.89 -5.61
C GLY A 64 -7.26 3.65 -5.08
N LEU A 65 -8.16 3.78 -4.10
CA LEU A 65 -8.96 2.67 -3.58
C LEU A 65 -9.88 2.06 -4.65
N LEU A 66 -10.26 2.82 -5.67
CA LEU A 66 -10.99 2.33 -6.84
C LEU A 66 -10.07 1.68 -7.91
N GLY A 67 -8.75 1.70 -7.72
CA GLY A 67 -7.77 1.17 -8.66
C GLY A 67 -7.37 2.14 -9.77
N MET A 68 -7.61 3.45 -9.60
CA MET A 68 -7.18 4.48 -10.54
C MET A 68 -5.69 4.78 -10.36
N LYS A 69 -4.98 5.11 -11.46
CA LYS A 69 -3.60 5.58 -11.46
C LYS A 69 -3.53 7.11 -11.32
N PRO A 70 -2.38 7.72 -11.00
CA PRO A 70 -2.27 9.17 -10.78
C PRO A 70 -2.65 10.04 -11.98
N ASP A 71 -2.58 9.52 -13.20
CA ASP A 71 -2.94 10.18 -14.46
C ASP A 71 -4.39 9.95 -14.91
N ASP A 72 -5.20 9.24 -14.11
CA ASP A 72 -6.58 8.94 -14.46
C ASP A 72 -7.47 10.19 -14.40
N MET A 73 -8.09 10.51 -15.51
CA MET A 73 -8.97 11.69 -15.66
C MET A 73 -10.25 11.61 -14.80
N ARG A 74 -10.56 10.45 -14.21
CA ARG A 74 -11.73 10.24 -13.33
C ARG A 74 -11.47 10.66 -11.88
N ILE A 75 -10.23 10.95 -11.49
CA ILE A 75 -9.86 11.36 -10.12
C ILE A 75 -10.77 12.48 -9.56
N PRO A 76 -11.07 13.57 -10.29
CA PRO A 76 -11.93 14.63 -9.78
C PRO A 76 -13.33 14.16 -9.37
N ASP A 77 -13.83 13.10 -10.00
CA ASP A 77 -15.17 12.54 -9.80
C ASP A 77 -15.16 11.22 -8.99
N SER A 78 -14.07 10.91 -8.32
CA SER A 78 -13.84 9.62 -7.65
C SER A 78 -14.95 9.25 -6.64
N PHE A 79 -15.53 10.20 -5.93
CA PHE A 79 -16.67 9.94 -5.03
C PHE A 79 -17.90 9.39 -5.77
N SER A 80 -18.21 9.95 -6.96
CA SER A 80 -19.32 9.43 -7.78
C SER A 80 -19.03 8.01 -8.28
N TRP A 81 -17.76 7.69 -8.54
CA TRP A 81 -17.33 6.35 -8.89
C TRP A 81 -17.36 5.40 -7.71
N ALA A 82 -17.04 5.86 -6.49
CA ALA A 82 -17.17 5.09 -5.25
C ALA A 82 -18.62 4.70 -4.99
N GLU A 83 -19.53 5.66 -5.08
CA GLU A 83 -20.98 5.43 -4.95
C GLU A 83 -21.49 4.37 -5.96
N LYS A 84 -21.10 4.51 -7.23
CA LYS A 84 -21.45 3.53 -8.29
C LYS A 84 -20.87 2.15 -8.03
N ALA A 85 -19.70 2.08 -7.40
CA ALA A 85 -19.05 0.82 -7.02
C ALA A 85 -19.60 0.22 -5.73
N GLY A 86 -20.49 0.94 -5.01
CA GLY A 86 -21.03 0.51 -3.72
C GLY A 86 -20.02 0.63 -2.57
N MET A 87 -18.97 1.45 -2.72
CA MET A 87 -17.96 1.68 -1.69
C MET A 87 -18.38 2.87 -0.81
N GLU A 88 -18.60 2.62 0.47
CA GLU A 88 -18.86 3.66 1.47
C GLU A 88 -17.53 4.27 1.93
N VAL A 89 -17.43 5.60 1.96
CA VAL A 89 -16.22 6.30 2.37
C VAL A 89 -16.54 7.36 3.41
N THR A 90 -15.80 7.33 4.51
CA THR A 90 -15.84 8.39 5.54
C THR A 90 -14.47 9.04 5.70
N PHE A 91 -14.46 10.32 6.06
CA PHE A 91 -13.24 11.05 6.34
C PHE A 91 -13.28 11.68 7.73
N GLY A 92 -12.16 11.57 8.44
CA GLY A 92 -11.91 12.20 9.72
C GLY A 92 -10.50 12.77 9.79
N GLU A 93 -10.12 13.23 10.97
CA GLU A 93 -8.76 13.67 11.29
C GLU A 93 -8.18 12.79 12.40
N ALA A 94 -6.88 12.51 12.33
CA ALA A 94 -6.13 11.80 13.36
C ALA A 94 -4.85 12.53 13.70
N ASP A 95 -4.47 12.48 14.98
CA ASP A 95 -3.14 12.88 15.43
C ASP A 95 -2.26 11.62 15.52
N LEU A 96 -1.50 11.37 14.46
CA LEU A 96 -0.57 10.25 14.37
C LEU A 96 0.79 10.71 14.92
N LYS A 97 1.12 10.29 16.13
CA LYS A 97 2.38 10.67 16.78
C LYS A 97 3.57 10.25 15.93
N GLU A 98 4.53 11.18 15.79
CA GLU A 98 5.78 11.00 15.04
C GLU A 98 5.60 10.64 13.54
N ALA A 99 4.37 10.75 13.00
CA ALA A 99 4.11 10.49 11.60
C ALA A 99 4.50 11.68 10.70
N HIS A 100 4.78 11.38 9.43
CA HIS A 100 5.01 12.40 8.42
C HIS A 100 3.76 13.30 8.25
N PRO A 101 3.89 14.62 8.04
CA PRO A 101 2.72 15.52 7.90
C PRO A 101 1.70 15.14 6.83
N ASN A 102 2.12 14.42 5.78
CA ASN A 102 1.25 13.93 4.72
C ASN A 102 0.87 12.46 4.95
N SER A 103 0.41 12.11 6.15
CA SER A 103 0.01 10.74 6.47
C SER A 103 -1.50 10.57 6.49
N ALA A 104 -1.94 9.35 6.23
CA ALA A 104 -3.31 8.91 6.38
C ALA A 104 -3.37 7.55 7.08
N LEU A 105 -4.35 7.38 7.95
CA LEU A 105 -4.80 6.10 8.48
C LEU A 105 -6.01 5.66 7.67
N LEU A 106 -5.95 4.47 7.09
CA LEU A 106 -7.03 3.87 6.32
C LEU A 106 -7.49 2.59 7.03
N ILE A 107 -8.76 2.52 7.41
CA ILE A 107 -9.40 1.29 7.89
C ILE A 107 -10.32 0.81 6.78
N LEU A 108 -9.94 -0.30 6.15
CA LEU A 108 -10.62 -0.83 4.98
C LEU A 108 -11.40 -2.09 5.34
N SER A 109 -12.60 -2.22 4.77
CA SER A 109 -13.32 -3.49 4.73
C SER A 109 -13.53 -3.87 3.28
N GLY A 110 -13.26 -5.11 2.96
CA GLY A 110 -13.44 -5.68 1.62
C GLY A 110 -14.59 -6.67 1.56
N GLU A 111 -14.77 -7.24 0.37
CA GLU A 111 -15.68 -8.36 0.16
C GLU A 111 -15.34 -9.52 1.11
N GLU A 112 -16.33 -10.37 1.44
CA GLU A 112 -16.17 -11.54 2.31
C GLU A 112 -15.72 -11.23 3.77
N GLY A 113 -15.83 -9.96 4.19
CA GLY A 113 -15.52 -9.55 5.56
C GLY A 113 -14.02 -9.37 5.84
N SER A 114 -13.17 -9.33 4.81
CA SER A 114 -11.76 -8.97 4.96
C SER A 114 -11.63 -7.55 5.53
N LYS A 115 -10.68 -7.35 6.46
CA LYS A 115 -10.39 -6.05 7.07
C LYS A 115 -8.91 -5.80 7.09
N MET A 116 -8.52 -4.52 7.02
CA MET A 116 -7.12 -4.10 7.12
C MET A 116 -7.03 -2.66 7.60
N GLU A 117 -6.09 -2.42 8.48
CA GLU A 117 -5.67 -1.09 8.90
C GLU A 117 -4.30 -0.76 8.32
N ILE A 118 -4.17 0.41 7.71
CA ILE A 118 -2.92 0.86 7.07
C ILE A 118 -2.63 2.28 7.50
N VAL A 119 -1.39 2.53 7.92
CA VAL A 119 -0.84 3.89 8.03
C VAL A 119 0.14 4.09 6.89
N ALA A 120 -0.06 5.15 6.11
CA ALA A 120 0.80 5.47 4.99
C ALA A 120 1.08 6.96 4.90
N ALA A 121 2.24 7.30 4.34
CA ALA A 121 2.71 8.67 4.17
C ALA A 121 3.08 8.96 2.72
N SER A 122 2.79 10.17 2.23
CA SER A 122 3.31 10.68 0.97
C SER A 122 4.56 11.50 1.22
N LEU A 123 5.68 11.06 0.65
CA LEU A 123 7.01 11.67 0.83
C LEU A 123 7.34 12.76 -0.21
N GLY A 124 6.43 13.00 -1.16
CA GLY A 124 6.64 13.94 -2.26
C GLY A 124 7.18 13.28 -3.54
N GLY A 125 7.03 13.96 -4.69
CA GLY A 125 7.41 13.41 -6.00
C GLY A 125 6.61 12.17 -6.43
N GLY A 126 5.45 11.91 -5.80
CA GLY A 126 4.68 10.67 -6.01
C GLY A 126 5.17 9.47 -5.20
N ARG A 127 6.28 9.60 -4.46
CA ARG A 127 6.76 8.54 -3.56
C ARG A 127 5.91 8.45 -2.30
N ILE A 128 5.74 7.25 -1.81
CA ILE A 128 5.00 6.96 -0.59
C ILE A 128 5.78 6.02 0.32
N GLU A 129 5.30 5.88 1.54
CA GLU A 129 5.77 4.88 2.49
C GLU A 129 4.57 4.26 3.21
N ILE A 130 4.50 2.94 3.23
CA ILE A 130 3.59 2.20 4.10
C ILE A 130 4.27 2.05 5.45
N CYS A 131 3.76 2.75 6.45
CA CYS A 131 4.38 2.87 7.77
C CYS A 131 3.89 1.82 8.76
N ALA A 132 2.67 1.30 8.59
CA ALA A 132 2.13 0.21 9.41
C ALA A 132 1.03 -0.56 8.68
N ILE A 133 0.90 -1.86 9.00
CA ILE A 133 -0.19 -2.74 8.57
C ILE A 133 -0.71 -3.46 9.81
N ASP A 134 -2.00 -3.30 10.13
CA ASP A 134 -2.68 -3.92 11.27
C ASP A 134 -1.90 -3.73 12.60
N GLY A 135 -1.40 -2.50 12.81
CA GLY A 135 -0.61 -2.12 13.98
C GLY A 135 0.85 -2.59 13.99
N ILE A 136 1.30 -3.36 12.99
CA ILE A 136 2.70 -3.76 12.84
C ILE A 136 3.43 -2.68 12.03
N HIS A 137 4.46 -2.05 12.61
CA HIS A 137 5.31 -1.10 11.90
C HIS A 137 5.97 -1.75 10.70
N THR A 138 5.95 -1.06 9.56
CA THR A 138 6.58 -1.44 8.31
C THR A 138 7.24 -0.22 7.68
N SER A 139 8.07 -0.40 6.66
CA SER A 139 8.63 0.69 5.86
C SER A 139 8.92 0.16 4.45
N PHE A 140 8.09 0.50 3.48
CA PHE A 140 8.30 0.22 2.05
C PHE A 140 7.45 1.13 1.17
N GLY A 141 7.90 1.36 -0.06
CA GLY A 141 7.26 2.29 -0.99
C GLY A 141 6.54 1.64 -2.18
N GLY A 142 6.82 0.37 -2.48
CA GLY A 142 6.35 -0.30 -3.69
C GLY A 142 6.94 0.32 -4.97
N GLU A 143 8.20 0.78 -4.90
CA GLU A 143 8.96 1.34 -6.03
C GLU A 143 9.75 0.26 -6.79
N CYS A 144 9.82 -0.93 -6.23
CA CYS A 144 10.40 -2.14 -6.80
C CYS A 144 9.38 -3.27 -6.73
N PRO A 145 9.57 -4.38 -7.48
CA PRO A 145 8.81 -5.60 -7.25
C PRO A 145 8.89 -5.99 -5.78
N THR A 146 7.77 -5.91 -5.06
CA THR A 146 7.75 -6.05 -3.60
C THR A 146 6.81 -7.16 -3.17
N LEU A 147 7.36 -8.15 -2.47
CA LEU A 147 6.63 -9.24 -1.86
C LEU A 147 6.37 -8.95 -0.39
N ILE A 148 5.13 -8.95 0.02
CA ILE A 148 4.70 -8.78 1.41
C ILE A 148 4.10 -10.09 1.89
N VAL A 149 4.73 -10.73 2.88
CA VAL A 149 4.31 -12.01 3.44
C VAL A 149 3.91 -11.80 4.89
N ARG A 150 2.65 -12.07 5.22
CA ARG A 150 2.20 -12.18 6.62
C ARG A 150 2.29 -13.63 7.03
N ASN A 151 2.97 -13.89 8.13
CA ASN A 151 3.19 -15.24 8.65
C ASN A 151 3.17 -15.26 10.19
N LEU A 152 3.08 -16.44 10.75
CA LEU A 152 3.33 -16.62 12.19
C LEU A 152 4.83 -16.44 12.48
N ASP A 153 5.17 -15.77 13.60
CA ASP A 153 6.58 -15.56 14.03
C ASP A 153 7.18 -16.87 14.54
N GLN A 154 7.61 -17.75 13.63
CA GLN A 154 8.18 -19.05 13.91
C GLN A 154 9.45 -19.30 13.07
N PRO A 155 10.36 -20.16 13.51
CA PRO A 155 11.53 -20.55 12.74
C PRO A 155 11.16 -21.18 11.39
N GLY A 156 11.95 -20.89 10.35
CA GLY A 156 11.84 -21.53 9.04
C GLY A 156 11.19 -20.65 7.97
N PHE A 157 10.32 -19.69 8.30
CA PHE A 157 9.64 -18.88 7.28
C PHE A 157 10.58 -18.05 6.42
N VAL A 158 11.58 -17.39 7.03
CA VAL A 158 12.58 -16.62 6.27
C VAL A 158 13.30 -17.52 5.27
N THR A 159 13.72 -18.72 5.72
CA THR A 159 14.40 -19.67 4.84
C THR A 159 13.47 -20.18 3.74
N GLY A 160 12.22 -20.54 4.07
CA GLY A 160 11.27 -21.03 3.09
C GLY A 160 10.98 -20.01 2.00
N VAL A 161 10.64 -18.77 2.39
CA VAL A 161 10.36 -17.70 1.43
C VAL A 161 11.57 -17.38 0.56
N ALA A 162 12.77 -17.27 1.18
CA ALA A 162 14.00 -16.99 0.43
C ALA A 162 14.38 -18.14 -0.53
N SER A 163 14.13 -19.39 -0.16
CA SER A 163 14.38 -20.54 -1.06
C SER A 163 13.45 -20.51 -2.29
N GLU A 164 12.15 -20.27 -2.09
CA GLU A 164 11.20 -20.17 -3.21
C GLU A 164 11.58 -19.08 -4.23
N LEU A 165 12.09 -17.93 -3.76
CA LEU A 165 12.59 -16.87 -4.64
C LEU A 165 13.89 -17.28 -5.32
N SER A 166 14.81 -17.90 -4.59
CA SER A 166 16.10 -18.36 -5.13
C SER A 166 15.93 -19.45 -6.20
N ASP A 167 14.97 -20.34 -6.06
CA ASP A 167 14.70 -21.41 -7.04
C ASP A 167 14.19 -20.86 -8.39
N GLU A 168 13.74 -19.60 -8.41
CA GLU A 168 13.31 -18.87 -9.61
C GLU A 168 14.32 -17.80 -10.04
N ASP A 169 15.55 -17.83 -9.55
CA ASP A 169 16.60 -16.84 -9.85
C ASP A 169 16.19 -15.38 -9.53
N VAL A 170 15.28 -15.18 -8.56
CA VAL A 170 14.86 -13.85 -8.10
C VAL A 170 15.81 -13.37 -7.01
N ASN A 171 16.53 -12.28 -7.28
CA ASN A 171 17.42 -11.66 -6.31
C ASN A 171 16.67 -10.73 -5.37
N ILE A 172 16.92 -10.89 -4.06
CA ILE A 172 16.36 -10.03 -3.01
C ILE A 172 17.29 -8.84 -2.82
N ALA A 173 16.85 -7.64 -3.16
CA ALA A 173 17.60 -6.39 -2.98
C ALA A 173 17.57 -5.93 -1.53
N THR A 174 16.38 -5.95 -0.90
CA THR A 174 16.21 -5.67 0.54
C THR A 174 15.24 -6.67 1.16
N MET A 175 15.44 -6.98 2.43
CA MET A 175 14.51 -7.79 3.21
C MET A 175 14.38 -7.22 4.62
N HIS A 176 13.15 -7.00 5.04
CA HIS A 176 12.80 -6.57 6.38
C HIS A 176 11.77 -7.51 6.99
N LEU A 177 12.00 -7.90 8.24
CA LEU A 177 11.07 -8.69 9.03
C LEU A 177 10.57 -7.87 10.21
N TYR A 178 9.31 -7.58 10.23
CA TYR A 178 8.62 -6.86 11.29
C TYR A 178 7.73 -7.83 12.06
N ARG A 179 7.63 -7.66 13.37
CA ARG A 179 6.74 -8.47 14.20
C ARG A 179 6.03 -7.63 15.25
N GLY A 180 4.79 -7.94 15.51
CA GLY A 180 4.02 -7.30 16.58
C GLY A 180 4.45 -7.79 17.96
N SER A 181 4.65 -9.11 18.10
CA SER A 181 5.12 -9.76 19.34
C SER A 181 5.78 -11.09 19.02
N ARG A 182 6.57 -11.59 19.97
CA ARG A 182 7.22 -12.90 19.83
C ARG A 182 6.17 -14.01 19.74
N GLY A 183 6.24 -14.81 18.66
CA GLY A 183 5.31 -15.91 18.38
C GLY A 183 3.93 -15.48 17.88
N GLY A 184 3.70 -14.18 17.68
CA GLY A 184 2.48 -13.62 17.08
C GLY A 184 2.60 -13.46 15.57
N ASP A 185 1.90 -12.46 15.02
CA ASP A 185 1.96 -12.13 13.60
C ASP A 185 3.26 -11.40 13.26
N ALA A 186 3.80 -11.73 12.10
CA ALA A 186 4.95 -11.06 11.50
C ALA A 186 4.61 -10.63 10.07
N VAL A 187 5.28 -9.58 9.61
CA VAL A 187 5.24 -9.08 8.22
C VAL A 187 6.65 -9.09 7.68
N MET A 188 6.88 -9.86 6.65
CA MET A 188 8.13 -9.87 5.90
C MET A 188 7.92 -9.08 4.62
N VAL A 189 8.79 -8.10 4.37
CA VAL A 189 8.80 -7.28 3.16
C VAL A 189 10.10 -7.57 2.42
N LEU A 190 9.99 -8.02 1.18
CA LEU A 190 11.11 -8.31 0.30
C LEU A 190 10.98 -7.47 -0.97
N GLU A 191 11.94 -6.59 -1.20
CA GLU A 191 12.06 -5.86 -2.46
C GLU A 191 13.04 -6.63 -3.36
N CYS A 192 12.62 -6.93 -4.57
CA CYS A 192 13.34 -7.79 -5.50
C CYS A 192 13.81 -7.00 -6.73
N ASP A 193 14.90 -7.48 -7.35
CA ASP A 193 15.42 -6.88 -8.59
C ASP A 193 14.61 -7.31 -9.83
N GLN A 194 13.93 -8.47 -9.76
CA GLN A 194 13.15 -9.04 -10.86
C GLN A 194 11.69 -9.22 -10.44
N GLU A 195 10.79 -9.28 -11.42
CA GLU A 195 9.41 -9.69 -11.22
C GLU A 195 9.34 -11.13 -10.71
N ILE A 196 8.42 -11.38 -9.78
CA ILE A 196 8.23 -12.70 -9.17
C ILE A 196 7.19 -13.48 -9.96
N PRO A 197 7.51 -14.70 -10.45
CA PRO A 197 6.55 -15.52 -11.17
C PRO A 197 5.31 -15.84 -10.33
N GLU A 198 4.11 -15.82 -10.94
CA GLU A 198 2.85 -16.10 -10.23
C GLU A 198 2.85 -17.48 -9.57
N LYS A 199 3.48 -18.49 -10.20
CA LYS A 199 3.62 -19.84 -9.61
C LYS A 199 4.33 -19.83 -8.25
N THR A 200 5.32 -18.94 -8.06
CA THR A 200 6.06 -18.78 -6.79
C THR A 200 5.16 -18.11 -5.75
N ILE A 201 4.41 -17.09 -6.16
CA ILE A 201 3.45 -16.41 -5.29
C ILE A 201 2.37 -17.40 -4.82
N GLU A 202 1.85 -18.24 -5.72
CA GLU A 202 0.89 -19.30 -5.39
C GLU A 202 1.50 -20.38 -4.47
N GLY A 203 2.74 -20.77 -4.71
CA GLY A 203 3.49 -21.69 -3.84
C GLY A 203 3.59 -21.15 -2.42
N LEU A 204 3.97 -19.89 -2.27
CA LEU A 204 4.04 -19.22 -0.98
C LEU A 204 2.67 -19.10 -0.30
N ARG A 205 1.59 -18.80 -1.03
CA ARG A 205 0.22 -18.76 -0.48
C ARG A 205 -0.23 -20.09 0.13
N ASN A 206 0.28 -21.21 -0.39
CA ASN A 206 -0.06 -22.56 0.07
C ASN A 206 0.86 -23.08 1.18
N MET A 207 1.90 -22.33 1.56
CA MET A 207 2.84 -22.74 2.62
C MET A 207 2.15 -22.66 3.99
N GLU A 208 2.20 -23.74 4.77
CA GLU A 208 1.61 -23.79 6.12
C GLU A 208 2.19 -22.69 7.02
N GLY A 209 1.33 -21.93 7.69
CA GLY A 209 1.69 -20.82 8.59
C GLY A 209 1.91 -19.48 7.89
N ILE A 210 1.81 -19.41 6.57
CA ILE A 210 1.65 -18.16 5.83
C ILE A 210 0.17 -17.77 5.90
N LEU A 211 -0.09 -16.54 6.36
CA LEU A 211 -1.43 -16.01 6.56
C LEU A 211 -1.91 -15.25 5.33
N LYS A 212 -0.99 -14.54 4.66
CA LYS A 212 -1.28 -13.78 3.46
C LYS A 212 -0.01 -13.49 2.67
N VAL A 213 -0.12 -13.55 1.36
CA VAL A 213 0.93 -13.10 0.43
C VAL A 213 0.33 -12.03 -0.48
N THR A 214 0.98 -10.88 -0.53
CA THR A 214 0.64 -9.78 -1.45
C THR A 214 1.88 -9.45 -2.28
N TYR A 215 1.68 -9.27 -3.56
CA TYR A 215 2.74 -8.87 -4.48
C TYR A 215 2.38 -7.54 -5.13
N LEU A 216 3.33 -6.60 -5.08
CA LEU A 216 3.27 -5.32 -5.77
C LEU A 216 4.23 -5.41 -6.96
N SER A 217 3.68 -5.52 -8.16
CA SER A 217 4.42 -5.48 -9.41
C SER A 217 4.62 -4.03 -9.87
N LEU A 218 5.71 -3.76 -10.59
CA LEU A 218 5.90 -2.50 -11.31
C LEU A 218 5.20 -2.50 -12.67
N GLU A 219 5.01 -3.69 -13.25
CA GLU A 219 4.30 -3.89 -14.51
C GLU A 219 2.80 -3.98 -14.22
N GLU A 220 2.13 -2.86 -14.18
CA GLU A 220 0.69 -2.80 -14.20
C GLU A 220 0.21 -2.34 -15.56
N GLU A 221 -0.49 -3.27 -16.22
CA GLU A 221 -1.22 -3.03 -17.47
C GLU A 221 -2.23 -1.86 -17.38
#